data_68ddb731ff9bd2252ac2f20a5e483920
#
_entry.id   68ddb731ff9bd2252ac2f20a5e483920
#
_cell.length_a   1.000
_cell.length_b   1.000
_cell.length_c   1.000
_cell.angle_alpha   90.00
_cell.angle_beta   90.00
_cell.angle_gamma   90.00
#
_symmetry.space_group_name_H-M   'P 1'
#
loop_
_entity.id
_entity.type
_entity.pdbx_description
1 polymer ?
#
loop_
_entity_poly.entity_id
_entity_poly.type
_entity_poly.pdbx_seq_one_letter_code
_entity_poly.pdbx_strand_id
1 'polypeptide(L)'
;MSIRIGILGYGNLGRGVECAIRQNPDMELVAVFTRRNPEDVTILTETAAVCSIAEAADWKDKIDVMILCGGSATDLPVQTPEYAKMFNVVDSFDTHAKIPEHFANVDAAAKEGGHIGIISVGWDPGMFSLNRLYANVVLPEGKDYTFWGKGVSQGHSDAVRRIAGVKDAKQYTIPVESALEAVRNGENPELTTRQKHTRECFVVLEEGADAARVEEEIKTMPNYFADYDTTVHFISEEELKANHSGIPHGGFVLRSGVTGWEKENKHLIEYSLKLDSNPEFTSSVILAYARAAYRLHKEGQTGCKTVFDIAPAYLSPKSAEELRAEML
;
A
#
# COMPACT_ATOMS: atom_id res chain seq x y z
N MET A 1 17.37 2.66 22.97
CA MET A 1 16.07 1.96 23.25
C MET A 1 15.43 1.67 21.92
N SER A 2 15.04 0.42 21.69
CA SER A 2 14.29 0.04 20.48
C SER A 2 12.86 0.58 20.53
N ILE A 3 12.28 0.89 19.39
CA ILE A 3 10.87 1.23 19.22
C ILE A 3 10.07 -0.06 19.29
N ARG A 4 9.17 -0.17 20.25
CA ARG A 4 8.35 -1.38 20.47
C ARG A 4 7.15 -1.39 19.53
N ILE A 5 7.14 -2.33 18.60
CA ILE A 5 6.11 -2.45 17.56
C ILE A 5 5.11 -3.54 17.91
N GLY A 6 3.82 -3.21 17.82
CA GLY A 6 2.71 -4.15 17.78
C GLY A 6 2.16 -4.29 16.36
N ILE A 7 1.74 -5.48 15.97
CA ILE A 7 1.09 -5.77 14.69
C ILE A 7 -0.35 -6.19 14.94
N LEU A 8 -1.32 -5.48 14.38
CA LEU A 8 -2.73 -5.83 14.44
C LEU A 8 -3.19 -6.41 13.10
N GLY A 9 -3.38 -7.73 13.07
CA GLY A 9 -3.66 -8.50 11.85
C GLY A 9 -2.41 -9.14 11.25
N TYR A 10 -2.42 -10.47 11.12
CA TYR A 10 -1.27 -11.24 10.64
C TYR A 10 -1.60 -12.00 9.35
N GLY A 11 -1.91 -11.21 8.30
CA GLY A 11 -2.01 -11.63 6.90
C GLY A 11 -0.70 -11.38 6.14
N ASN A 12 -0.77 -11.18 4.82
CA ASN A 12 0.41 -10.91 4.00
C ASN A 12 1.15 -9.65 4.46
N LEU A 13 0.41 -8.58 4.77
CA LEU A 13 1.01 -7.32 5.24
C LEU A 13 1.66 -7.49 6.63
N GLY A 14 0.96 -8.10 7.59
CA GLY A 14 1.50 -8.32 8.94
C GLY A 14 2.76 -9.19 8.95
N ARG A 15 2.82 -10.22 8.10
CA ARG A 15 4.04 -11.02 7.89
C ARG A 15 5.17 -10.19 7.28
N GLY A 16 4.83 -9.33 6.31
CA GLY A 16 5.79 -8.42 5.72
C GLY A 16 6.36 -7.43 6.76
N VAL A 17 5.52 -6.91 7.66
CA VAL A 17 5.96 -6.03 8.77
C VAL A 17 6.93 -6.75 9.68
N GLU A 18 6.65 -7.99 10.08
CA GLU A 18 7.55 -8.79 10.89
C GLU A 18 8.91 -8.98 10.19
N CYS A 19 8.90 -9.35 8.90
CA CYS A 19 10.13 -9.49 8.11
C CYS A 19 10.93 -8.18 8.03
N ALA A 20 10.24 -7.05 7.83
CA ALA A 20 10.87 -5.75 7.69
C ALA A 20 11.46 -5.25 9.03
N ILE A 21 10.88 -5.56 10.18
CA ILE A 21 11.44 -5.23 11.50
C ILE A 21 12.85 -5.79 11.66
N ARG A 22 13.13 -7.00 11.17
CA ARG A 22 14.47 -7.61 11.23
C ARG A 22 15.55 -6.80 10.52
N GLN A 23 15.18 -5.94 9.58
CA GLN A 23 16.08 -5.05 8.84
C GLN A 23 16.22 -3.67 9.50
N ASN A 24 15.49 -3.42 10.59
CA ASN A 24 15.46 -2.15 11.31
C ASN A 24 15.92 -2.33 12.76
N PRO A 25 17.24 -2.22 13.04
CA PRO A 25 17.82 -2.56 14.36
C PRO A 25 17.37 -1.61 15.49
N ASP A 26 16.74 -0.50 15.17
CA ASP A 26 16.13 0.44 16.11
C ASP A 26 14.68 0.08 16.48
N MET A 27 14.16 -1.07 16.00
CA MET A 27 12.81 -1.54 16.24
C MET A 27 12.80 -2.99 16.76
N GLU A 28 11.78 -3.31 17.55
CA GLU A 28 11.53 -4.69 18.01
C GLU A 28 10.04 -5.02 17.93
N LEU A 29 9.72 -6.25 17.48
CA LEU A 29 8.37 -6.77 17.54
C LEU A 29 8.11 -7.28 18.95
N VAL A 30 7.06 -6.77 19.60
CA VAL A 30 6.69 -7.21 20.95
C VAL A 30 5.42 -8.05 20.97
N ALA A 31 4.47 -7.78 20.07
CA ALA A 31 3.24 -8.57 20.01
C ALA A 31 2.59 -8.54 18.61
N VAL A 32 1.91 -9.64 18.29
CA VAL A 32 1.01 -9.78 17.13
C VAL A 32 -0.39 -10.07 17.66
N PHE A 33 -1.38 -9.30 17.19
CA PHE A 33 -2.78 -9.45 17.56
C PHE A 33 -3.58 -10.04 16.40
N THR A 34 -4.39 -11.05 16.66
CA THR A 34 -5.14 -11.79 15.64
C THR A 34 -6.58 -12.04 16.06
N ARG A 35 -7.48 -12.11 15.04
CA ARG A 35 -8.87 -12.58 15.22
C ARG A 35 -8.97 -14.12 15.18
N ARG A 36 -7.95 -14.79 14.64
CA ARG A 36 -7.84 -16.25 14.67
C ARG A 36 -7.46 -16.71 16.10
N ASN A 37 -7.62 -18.00 16.39
CA ASN A 37 -7.04 -18.53 17.62
C ASN A 37 -5.51 -18.27 17.61
N PRO A 38 -4.94 -17.61 18.65
CA PRO A 38 -3.50 -17.32 18.71
C PRO A 38 -2.61 -18.54 18.55
N GLU A 39 -3.03 -19.72 19.04
CA GLU A 39 -2.30 -20.97 18.93
C GLU A 39 -2.14 -21.47 17.48
N ASP A 40 -3.04 -21.03 16.58
CA ASP A 40 -3.00 -21.37 15.15
C ASP A 40 -2.15 -20.40 14.32
N VAL A 41 -1.53 -19.39 14.96
CA VAL A 41 -0.72 -18.38 14.29
C VAL A 41 0.74 -18.56 14.63
N THR A 42 1.52 -18.97 13.63
CA THR A 42 2.98 -19.09 13.75
C THR A 42 3.66 -17.83 13.25
N ILE A 43 4.47 -17.21 14.09
CA ILE A 43 5.34 -16.07 13.77
C ILE A 43 6.80 -16.51 13.74
N LEU A 44 7.67 -15.69 13.16
CA LEU A 44 9.11 -15.97 13.03
C LEU A 44 9.93 -15.39 14.21
N THR A 45 9.38 -14.41 14.92
CA THR A 45 10.03 -13.70 16.03
C THR A 45 9.68 -14.38 17.34
N GLU A 46 10.50 -15.32 17.78
CA GLU A 46 10.25 -16.17 18.96
C GLU A 46 10.05 -15.37 20.26
N THR A 47 10.57 -14.15 20.35
CA THR A 47 10.46 -13.28 21.53
C THR A 47 9.16 -12.48 21.61
N ALA A 48 8.40 -12.43 20.52
CA ALA A 48 7.13 -11.69 20.46
C ALA A 48 5.95 -12.57 20.89
N ALA A 49 4.98 -11.96 21.54
CA ALA A 49 3.74 -12.64 21.91
C ALA A 49 2.76 -12.71 20.74
N VAL A 50 1.96 -13.79 20.68
CA VAL A 50 0.77 -13.85 19.81
C VAL A 50 -0.46 -13.83 20.71
N CYS A 51 -1.31 -12.82 20.52
CA CYS A 51 -2.45 -12.54 21.39
C CYS A 51 -3.76 -12.43 20.60
N SER A 52 -4.87 -12.61 21.29
CA SER A 52 -6.17 -12.25 20.73
C SER A 52 -6.26 -10.71 20.52
N ILE A 53 -6.94 -10.29 19.47
CA ILE A 53 -7.20 -8.87 19.22
C ILE A 53 -7.92 -8.19 20.41
N ALA A 54 -8.71 -8.94 21.17
CA ALA A 54 -9.42 -8.44 22.35
C ALA A 54 -8.47 -8.02 23.50
N GLU A 55 -7.23 -8.54 23.50
CA GLU A 55 -6.23 -8.26 24.54
C GLU A 55 -5.37 -7.03 24.19
N ALA A 56 -5.54 -6.43 23.00
CA ALA A 56 -4.65 -5.37 22.53
C ALA A 56 -4.60 -4.17 23.49
N ALA A 57 -5.72 -3.81 24.13
CA ALA A 57 -5.78 -2.71 25.08
C ALA A 57 -4.89 -2.90 26.33
N ASP A 58 -4.57 -4.13 26.72
CA ASP A 58 -3.71 -4.46 27.86
C ASP A 58 -2.22 -4.22 27.55
N TRP A 59 -1.92 -3.89 26.30
CA TRP A 59 -0.55 -3.67 25.80
C TRP A 59 -0.19 -2.20 25.59
N LYS A 60 -1.08 -1.26 25.95
CA LYS A 60 -0.87 0.18 25.71
C LYS A 60 0.44 0.74 26.27
N ASP A 61 0.92 0.22 27.40
CA ASP A 61 2.17 0.67 28.02
C ASP A 61 3.41 -0.12 27.52
N LYS A 62 3.19 -1.16 26.70
CA LYS A 62 4.23 -2.05 26.16
C LYS A 62 4.54 -1.83 24.69
N ILE A 63 3.69 -1.10 23.98
CA ILE A 63 3.79 -0.84 22.54
C ILE A 63 3.95 0.67 22.32
N ASP A 64 4.95 1.06 21.56
CA ASP A 64 5.17 2.46 21.19
C ASP A 64 4.39 2.84 19.91
N VAL A 65 4.28 1.91 18.97
CA VAL A 65 3.51 2.07 17.72
C VAL A 65 2.81 0.78 17.35
N MET A 66 1.51 0.84 17.08
CA MET A 66 0.70 -0.26 16.56
C MET A 66 0.56 -0.12 15.05
N ILE A 67 0.96 -1.14 14.30
CA ILE A 67 0.79 -1.19 12.85
C ILE A 67 -0.49 -1.98 12.53
N LEU A 68 -1.41 -1.32 11.81
CA LEU A 68 -2.73 -1.87 11.51
C LEU A 68 -2.71 -2.52 10.12
N CYS A 69 -2.80 -3.85 10.08
CA CYS A 69 -2.71 -4.67 8.88
C CYS A 69 -4.05 -5.27 8.45
N GLY A 70 -5.15 -4.64 8.85
CA GLY A 70 -6.51 -5.01 8.46
C GLY A 70 -6.84 -4.67 7.01
N GLY A 71 -7.97 -5.16 6.52
CA GLY A 71 -8.48 -4.84 5.19
C GLY A 71 -8.86 -3.37 5.07
N SER A 72 -8.38 -2.69 4.03
CA SER A 72 -8.58 -1.26 3.83
C SER A 72 -10.06 -0.87 3.75
N ALA A 73 -10.88 -1.63 3.01
CA ALA A 73 -12.28 -1.31 2.85
C ALA A 73 -13.18 -1.72 4.04
N THR A 74 -12.75 -2.68 4.84
CA THR A 74 -13.60 -3.35 5.85
C THR A 74 -13.15 -3.14 7.28
N ASP A 75 -11.84 -3.24 7.54
CA ASP A 75 -11.32 -3.24 8.91
C ASP A 75 -10.78 -1.85 9.32
N LEU A 76 -9.93 -1.23 8.51
CA LEU A 76 -9.24 0.01 8.85
C LEU A 76 -10.17 1.20 9.16
N PRO A 77 -11.33 1.39 8.49
CA PRO A 77 -12.24 2.48 8.84
C PRO A 77 -12.72 2.48 10.29
N VAL A 78 -12.76 1.31 10.90
CA VAL A 78 -13.17 1.11 12.31
C VAL A 78 -11.96 1.00 13.22
N GLN A 79 -10.99 0.15 12.84
CA GLN A 79 -9.83 -0.15 13.68
C GLN A 79 -8.92 1.06 13.88
N THR A 80 -8.63 1.83 12.82
CA THR A 80 -7.65 2.92 12.95
C THR A 80 -8.11 3.97 13.96
N PRO A 81 -9.36 4.51 13.92
CA PRO A 81 -9.83 5.43 14.95
C PRO A 81 -9.90 4.79 16.35
N GLU A 82 -10.30 3.52 16.45
CA GLU A 82 -10.39 2.82 17.74
C GLU A 82 -9.01 2.73 18.41
N TYR A 83 -8.01 2.23 17.68
CA TYR A 83 -6.68 2.02 18.24
C TYR A 83 -5.87 3.32 18.38
N ALA A 84 -6.17 4.35 17.60
CA ALA A 84 -5.54 5.68 17.72
C ALA A 84 -5.84 6.36 19.07
N LYS A 85 -6.89 5.95 19.78
CA LYS A 85 -7.17 6.41 21.17
C LYS A 85 -6.20 5.83 22.19
N MET A 86 -5.52 4.73 21.88
CA MET A 86 -4.71 3.96 22.83
C MET A 86 -3.24 3.86 22.45
N PHE A 87 -2.90 4.07 21.18
CA PHE A 87 -1.58 3.87 20.61
C PHE A 87 -1.26 4.94 19.56
N ASN A 88 0.02 5.17 19.32
CA ASN A 88 0.41 5.70 18.02
C ASN A 88 0.15 4.62 16.97
N VAL A 89 -0.48 4.98 15.86
CA VAL A 89 -0.90 4.01 14.84
C VAL A 89 -0.38 4.38 13.45
N VAL A 90 -0.11 3.36 12.63
CA VAL A 90 0.15 3.52 11.20
C VAL A 90 -0.71 2.52 10.43
N ASP A 91 -1.37 2.97 9.38
CA ASP A 91 -2.17 2.13 8.49
C ASP A 91 -1.82 2.32 7.01
N SER A 92 -2.32 1.39 6.19
CA SER A 92 -2.20 1.41 4.73
C SER A 92 -3.57 1.61 4.04
N PHE A 93 -4.42 2.46 4.59
CA PHE A 93 -5.74 2.72 4.02
C PHE A 93 -5.64 3.27 2.60
N ASP A 94 -6.24 2.58 1.62
CA ASP A 94 -6.10 2.87 0.18
C ASP A 94 -7.43 3.14 -0.56
N THR A 95 -8.53 3.25 0.16
CA THR A 95 -9.81 3.64 -0.45
C THR A 95 -9.82 5.15 -0.72
N HIS A 96 -9.18 5.57 -1.81
CA HIS A 96 -8.85 6.97 -2.11
C HIS A 96 -9.97 7.97 -1.87
N ALA A 97 -11.19 7.68 -2.34
CA ALA A 97 -12.35 8.55 -2.17
C ALA A 97 -12.75 8.77 -0.70
N LYS A 98 -12.33 7.90 0.20
CA LYS A 98 -12.65 7.91 1.63
C LYS A 98 -11.51 8.43 2.51
N ILE A 99 -10.35 8.75 1.96
CA ILE A 99 -9.20 9.23 2.75
C ILE A 99 -9.52 10.50 3.55
N PRO A 100 -10.24 11.53 3.03
CA PRO A 100 -10.56 12.71 3.83
C PRO A 100 -11.45 12.40 5.05
N GLU A 101 -12.43 11.51 4.91
CA GLU A 101 -13.30 11.07 6.00
C GLU A 101 -12.50 10.25 7.04
N HIS A 102 -11.68 9.31 6.56
CA HIS A 102 -10.81 8.50 7.40
C HIS A 102 -9.84 9.37 8.21
N PHE A 103 -9.22 10.36 7.56
CA PHE A 103 -8.35 11.33 8.23
C PHE A 103 -9.06 12.04 9.37
N ALA A 104 -10.26 12.57 9.13
CA ALA A 104 -11.01 13.32 10.16
C ALA A 104 -11.34 12.43 11.37
N ASN A 105 -11.75 11.18 11.14
CA ASN A 105 -12.08 10.23 12.20
C ASN A 105 -10.84 9.84 13.02
N VAL A 106 -9.71 9.58 12.37
CA VAL A 106 -8.45 9.24 13.03
C VAL A 106 -7.88 10.44 13.78
N ASP A 107 -7.97 11.66 13.20
CA ASP A 107 -7.48 12.88 13.84
C ASP A 107 -8.20 13.16 15.16
N ALA A 108 -9.53 13.06 15.15
CA ALA A 108 -10.33 13.24 16.37
C ALA A 108 -9.96 12.20 17.44
N ALA A 109 -9.85 10.93 17.07
CA ALA A 109 -9.51 9.84 17.98
C ALA A 109 -8.08 9.94 18.54
N ALA A 110 -7.10 10.23 17.68
CA ALA A 110 -5.70 10.38 18.07
C ALA A 110 -5.50 11.58 19.01
N LYS A 111 -6.18 12.71 18.78
CA LYS A 111 -6.17 13.87 19.68
C LYS A 111 -6.82 13.55 21.03
N GLU A 112 -7.94 12.83 21.03
CA GLU A 112 -8.60 12.38 22.27
C GLU A 112 -7.67 11.49 23.12
N GLY A 113 -6.93 10.57 22.46
CA GLY A 113 -6.00 9.67 23.14
C GLY A 113 -4.62 10.26 23.44
N GLY A 114 -4.27 11.42 22.86
CA GLY A 114 -2.93 12.02 23.00
C GLY A 114 -1.88 11.31 22.12
N HIS A 115 -2.26 10.67 21.01
CA HIS A 115 -1.41 9.87 20.16
C HIS A 115 -1.26 10.46 18.74
N ILE A 116 -0.41 9.83 17.93
CA ILE A 116 -0.22 10.09 16.50
C ILE A 116 -0.88 8.98 15.68
N GLY A 117 -1.69 9.35 14.69
CA GLY A 117 -2.10 8.45 13.62
C GLY A 117 -1.43 8.86 12.31
N ILE A 118 -0.75 7.94 11.61
CA ILE A 118 -0.27 8.20 10.24
C ILE A 118 -1.02 7.24 9.32
N ILE A 119 -1.82 7.80 8.42
CA ILE A 119 -2.71 7.01 7.57
C ILE A 119 -2.26 6.95 6.12
N SER A 120 -2.80 5.97 5.39
CA SER A 120 -2.61 5.82 3.95
C SER A 120 -1.13 5.69 3.55
N VAL A 121 -0.39 4.90 4.32
CA VAL A 121 1.04 4.68 4.14
C VAL A 121 1.29 3.43 3.32
N GLY A 122 1.98 3.60 2.21
CA GLY A 122 2.38 2.53 1.32
C GLY A 122 3.17 3.09 0.14
N TRP A 123 3.20 2.34 -0.96
CA TRP A 123 3.83 2.88 -2.16
C TRP A 123 2.84 3.70 -3.02
N ASP A 124 1.53 3.33 -3.04
CA ASP A 124 0.45 4.14 -3.63
C ASP A 124 -0.93 3.79 -3.01
N PRO A 125 -1.48 4.63 -2.13
CA PRO A 125 -0.97 5.93 -1.68
C PRO A 125 0.30 5.83 -0.83
N GLY A 126 1.06 6.92 -0.77
CA GLY A 126 2.29 7.04 0.00
C GLY A 126 3.45 7.56 -0.84
N MET A 127 4.39 6.69 -1.23
CA MET A 127 5.58 7.11 -2.00
C MET A 127 5.21 7.76 -3.34
N PHE A 128 4.31 7.18 -4.11
CA PHE A 128 3.83 7.78 -5.36
C PHE A 128 3.08 9.09 -5.13
N SER A 129 2.39 9.24 -3.99
CA SER A 129 1.74 10.49 -3.62
C SER A 129 2.77 11.60 -3.41
N LEU A 130 3.87 11.31 -2.71
CA LEU A 130 5.01 12.25 -2.56
C LEU A 130 5.67 12.56 -3.90
N ASN A 131 5.90 11.55 -4.73
CA ASN A 131 6.51 11.75 -6.04
C ASN A 131 5.65 12.65 -6.94
N ARG A 132 4.32 12.46 -6.94
CA ARG A 132 3.38 13.36 -7.63
C ARG A 132 3.45 14.78 -7.08
N LEU A 133 3.46 14.93 -5.76
CA LEU A 133 3.55 16.25 -5.13
C LEU A 133 4.86 16.97 -5.49
N TYR A 134 6.01 16.31 -5.32
CA TYR A 134 7.31 16.91 -5.65
C TYR A 134 7.39 17.28 -7.14
N ALA A 135 6.99 16.38 -8.03
CA ALA A 135 6.99 16.66 -9.46
C ALA A 135 6.09 17.85 -9.83
N ASN A 136 4.91 17.94 -9.20
CA ASN A 136 3.96 19.01 -9.43
C ASN A 136 4.49 20.38 -8.98
N VAL A 137 5.10 20.46 -7.79
CA VAL A 137 5.57 21.74 -7.25
C VAL A 137 6.83 22.27 -7.94
N VAL A 138 7.70 21.40 -8.44
CA VAL A 138 8.93 21.80 -9.15
C VAL A 138 8.71 22.06 -10.63
N LEU A 139 7.66 21.48 -11.22
CA LEU A 139 7.30 21.65 -12.62
C LEU A 139 5.80 21.98 -12.74
N PRO A 140 5.36 23.18 -12.30
CA PRO A 140 3.94 23.52 -12.18
C PRO A 140 3.19 23.51 -13.51
N GLU A 141 3.83 23.91 -14.63
CA GLU A 141 3.27 23.78 -15.97
C GLU A 141 3.55 22.39 -16.54
N GLY A 142 2.67 21.44 -16.26
CA GLY A 142 2.81 20.06 -16.70
C GLY A 142 1.58 19.23 -16.44
N LYS A 143 1.65 17.96 -16.87
CA LYS A 143 0.59 16.98 -16.70
C LYS A 143 1.11 15.74 -16.01
N ASP A 144 0.35 15.26 -15.04
CA ASP A 144 0.68 14.06 -14.26
C ASP A 144 0.08 12.80 -14.87
N TYR A 145 0.85 11.73 -14.87
CA TYR A 145 0.42 10.42 -15.28
C TYR A 145 0.83 9.38 -14.22
N THR A 146 -0.05 8.45 -13.96
CA THR A 146 0.27 7.27 -13.15
C THR A 146 -0.11 6.03 -13.95
N PHE A 147 0.85 5.11 -14.08
CA PHE A 147 0.67 3.80 -14.67
C PHE A 147 1.01 2.75 -13.61
N TRP A 148 0.07 1.85 -13.31
CA TRP A 148 0.28 0.75 -12.38
C TRP A 148 0.60 -0.54 -13.11
N GLY A 149 1.52 -1.31 -12.58
CA GLY A 149 1.89 -2.63 -13.11
C GLY A 149 3.31 -2.67 -13.72
N LYS A 150 3.72 -3.80 -14.28
CA LYS A 150 2.95 -5.05 -14.28
C LYS A 150 2.81 -5.57 -12.85
N GLY A 151 1.59 -5.86 -12.38
CA GLY A 151 1.44 -6.29 -11.00
C GLY A 151 0.09 -6.92 -10.66
N VAL A 152 0.11 -7.76 -9.63
CA VAL A 152 -1.05 -8.47 -9.10
C VAL A 152 -1.91 -7.53 -8.25
N SER A 153 -3.15 -7.29 -8.67
CA SER A 153 -4.15 -6.64 -7.83
C SER A 153 -4.87 -7.68 -6.97
N GLN A 154 -4.67 -7.61 -5.65
CA GLN A 154 -5.31 -8.54 -4.73
C GLN A 154 -6.82 -8.35 -4.70
N GLY A 155 -7.31 -7.10 -4.66
CA GLY A 155 -8.74 -6.82 -4.64
C GLY A 155 -9.47 -7.28 -5.91
N HIS A 156 -8.86 -7.10 -7.10
CA HIS A 156 -9.43 -7.61 -8.36
C HIS A 156 -9.38 -9.13 -8.42
N SER A 157 -8.29 -9.75 -7.96
CA SER A 157 -8.20 -11.21 -7.85
C SER A 157 -9.27 -11.78 -6.93
N ASP A 158 -9.55 -11.10 -5.80
CA ASP A 158 -10.63 -11.50 -4.88
C ASP A 158 -12.02 -11.35 -5.51
N ALA A 159 -12.23 -10.32 -6.32
CA ALA A 159 -13.49 -10.14 -7.03
C ALA A 159 -13.75 -11.30 -8.02
N VAL A 160 -12.71 -11.71 -8.76
CA VAL A 160 -12.81 -12.86 -9.68
C VAL A 160 -13.07 -14.16 -8.92
N ARG A 161 -12.38 -14.41 -7.80
CA ARG A 161 -12.57 -15.61 -6.97
C ARG A 161 -13.98 -15.76 -6.39
N ARG A 162 -14.74 -14.67 -6.29
CA ARG A 162 -16.13 -14.70 -5.81
C ARG A 162 -17.15 -15.06 -6.89
N ILE A 163 -16.76 -15.17 -8.16
CA ILE A 163 -17.62 -15.61 -9.24
C ILE A 163 -17.91 -17.11 -9.08
N ALA A 164 -19.16 -17.50 -9.16
CA ALA A 164 -19.56 -18.91 -9.07
C ALA A 164 -18.85 -19.74 -10.15
N GLY A 165 -18.29 -20.88 -9.78
CA GLY A 165 -17.52 -21.76 -10.68
C GLY A 165 -16.04 -21.37 -10.83
N VAL A 166 -15.57 -20.35 -10.13
CA VAL A 166 -14.13 -20.03 -10.03
C VAL A 166 -13.57 -20.63 -8.75
N LYS A 167 -12.55 -21.50 -8.90
CA LYS A 167 -11.83 -22.12 -7.79
C LYS A 167 -10.74 -21.21 -7.25
N ASP A 168 -9.94 -20.58 -8.12
CA ASP A 168 -8.91 -19.61 -7.78
C ASP A 168 -8.62 -18.70 -8.97
N ALA A 169 -8.02 -17.52 -8.70
CA ALA A 169 -7.67 -16.58 -9.75
C ALA A 169 -6.57 -15.60 -9.31
N LYS A 170 -5.80 -15.15 -10.31
CA LYS A 170 -4.87 -14.01 -10.20
C LYS A 170 -5.14 -13.02 -11.32
N GLN A 171 -5.21 -11.74 -10.96
CA GLN A 171 -5.39 -10.65 -11.91
C GLN A 171 -4.17 -9.76 -11.94
N TYR A 172 -3.68 -9.43 -13.12
CA TYR A 172 -2.58 -8.51 -13.37
C TYR A 172 -3.06 -7.23 -14.02
N THR A 173 -2.65 -6.10 -13.48
CA THR A 173 -2.75 -4.79 -14.13
C THR A 173 -1.48 -4.57 -14.95
N ILE A 174 -1.64 -4.15 -16.20
CA ILE A 174 -0.53 -4.00 -17.16
C ILE A 174 -0.63 -2.62 -17.81
N PRO A 175 0.42 -1.78 -17.72
CA PRO A 175 0.47 -0.52 -18.46
C PRO A 175 0.40 -0.76 -19.98
N VAL A 176 -0.29 0.11 -20.68
CA VAL A 176 -0.24 0.15 -22.15
C VAL A 176 1.05 0.84 -22.56
N GLU A 177 2.00 0.09 -23.12
CA GLU A 177 3.35 0.58 -23.41
C GLU A 177 3.36 1.77 -24.36
N SER A 178 2.51 1.76 -25.40
CA SER A 178 2.42 2.89 -26.34
C SER A 178 1.95 4.18 -25.66
N ALA A 179 1.08 4.10 -24.67
CA ALA A 179 0.64 5.26 -23.90
C ALA A 179 1.76 5.78 -22.97
N LEU A 180 2.50 4.86 -22.36
CA LEU A 180 3.65 5.20 -21.51
C LEU A 180 4.75 5.88 -22.33
N GLU A 181 5.10 5.34 -23.51
CA GLU A 181 6.09 5.91 -24.41
C GLU A 181 5.65 7.29 -24.97
N ALA A 182 4.37 7.48 -25.30
CA ALA A 182 3.86 8.78 -25.70
C ALA A 182 4.10 9.86 -24.63
N VAL A 183 3.87 9.51 -23.35
CA VAL A 183 4.16 10.43 -22.23
C VAL A 183 5.66 10.68 -22.11
N ARG A 184 6.51 9.64 -22.23
CA ARG A 184 7.97 9.76 -22.18
C ARG A 184 8.51 10.66 -23.29
N ASN A 185 7.87 10.63 -24.44
CA ASN A 185 8.21 11.51 -25.57
C ASN A 185 7.67 12.94 -25.43
N GLY A 186 6.96 13.25 -24.35
CA GLY A 186 6.42 14.58 -24.08
C GLY A 186 5.19 14.96 -24.90
N GLU A 187 4.43 13.97 -25.40
CA GLU A 187 3.24 14.21 -26.22
C GLU A 187 2.03 14.70 -25.40
N ASN A 188 2.02 14.45 -24.07
CA ASN A 188 0.98 14.84 -23.13
C ASN A 188 -0.46 14.44 -23.54
N PRO A 189 -0.71 13.16 -23.91
CA PRO A 189 -2.01 12.70 -24.38
C PRO A 189 -3.08 12.79 -23.29
N GLU A 190 -4.35 12.98 -23.70
CA GLU A 190 -5.50 12.68 -22.87
C GLU A 190 -5.77 11.17 -22.93
N LEU A 191 -5.67 10.51 -21.79
CA LEU A 191 -5.78 9.05 -21.70
C LEU A 191 -6.96 8.64 -20.84
N THR A 192 -7.85 7.83 -21.39
CA THR A 192 -8.88 7.12 -20.63
C THR A 192 -8.26 5.99 -19.82
N THR A 193 -9.01 5.43 -18.86
CA THR A 193 -8.61 4.26 -18.07
C THR A 193 -8.17 3.09 -18.97
N ARG A 194 -8.95 2.79 -20.01
CA ARG A 194 -8.70 1.73 -21.01
C ARG A 194 -7.41 1.96 -21.80
N GLN A 195 -7.11 3.22 -22.12
CA GLN A 195 -5.90 3.58 -22.85
C GLN A 195 -4.63 3.53 -21.98
N LYS A 196 -4.78 3.57 -20.66
CA LYS A 196 -3.64 3.49 -19.72
C LYS A 196 -3.27 2.07 -19.32
N HIS A 197 -4.28 1.21 -19.14
CA HIS A 197 -4.05 -0.12 -18.59
C HIS A 197 -4.92 -1.18 -19.27
N THR A 198 -4.35 -2.37 -19.41
CA THR A 198 -5.06 -3.61 -19.69
C THR A 198 -5.13 -4.50 -18.45
N ARG A 199 -5.98 -5.52 -18.50
CA ARG A 199 -6.11 -6.53 -17.44
C ARG A 199 -5.84 -7.92 -18.01
N GLU A 200 -5.08 -8.72 -17.29
CA GLU A 200 -4.95 -10.16 -17.52
C GLU A 200 -5.43 -10.93 -16.29
N CYS A 201 -6.32 -11.89 -16.51
CA CYS A 201 -6.84 -12.78 -15.47
C CYS A 201 -6.41 -14.21 -15.78
N PHE A 202 -5.77 -14.86 -14.82
CA PHE A 202 -5.46 -16.29 -14.84
C PHE A 202 -6.41 -16.97 -13.87
N VAL A 203 -7.29 -17.83 -14.39
CA VAL A 203 -8.46 -18.35 -13.70
C VAL A 203 -8.44 -19.86 -13.70
N VAL A 204 -8.59 -20.46 -12.51
CA VAL A 204 -8.83 -21.90 -12.34
C VAL A 204 -10.32 -22.09 -12.13
N LEU A 205 -10.95 -22.89 -12.97
CA LEU A 205 -12.37 -23.22 -12.86
C LEU A 205 -12.60 -24.42 -11.94
N GLU A 206 -13.79 -24.44 -11.33
CA GLU A 206 -14.34 -25.65 -10.74
C GLU A 206 -14.73 -26.65 -11.83
N GLU A 207 -14.78 -27.95 -11.50
CA GLU A 207 -15.15 -28.99 -12.44
C GLU A 207 -16.60 -28.77 -12.96
N GLY A 208 -16.76 -28.75 -14.28
CA GLY A 208 -18.04 -28.53 -14.95
C GLY A 208 -18.51 -27.07 -15.02
N ALA A 209 -17.69 -26.10 -14.60
CA ALA A 209 -18.02 -24.68 -14.72
C ALA A 209 -18.06 -24.22 -16.18
N ASP A 210 -18.99 -23.32 -16.49
CA ASP A 210 -19.11 -22.70 -17.82
C ASP A 210 -18.08 -21.57 -17.98
N ALA A 211 -17.01 -21.85 -18.72
CA ALA A 211 -15.91 -20.92 -18.99
C ALA A 211 -16.39 -19.65 -19.71
N ALA A 212 -17.29 -19.76 -20.67
CA ALA A 212 -17.76 -18.61 -21.44
C ALA A 212 -18.58 -17.64 -20.55
N ARG A 213 -19.41 -18.18 -19.68
CA ARG A 213 -20.16 -17.39 -18.70
C ARG A 213 -19.21 -16.68 -17.72
N VAL A 214 -18.21 -17.39 -17.19
CA VAL A 214 -17.24 -16.81 -16.25
C VAL A 214 -16.44 -15.70 -16.93
N GLU A 215 -15.99 -15.90 -18.16
CA GLU A 215 -15.25 -14.88 -18.93
C GLU A 215 -16.09 -13.62 -19.14
N GLU A 216 -17.35 -13.77 -19.54
CA GLU A 216 -18.25 -12.64 -19.76
C GLU A 216 -18.55 -11.89 -18.45
N GLU A 217 -18.77 -12.61 -17.35
CA GLU A 217 -18.99 -12.02 -16.04
C GLU A 217 -17.78 -11.24 -15.53
N ILE A 218 -16.54 -11.73 -15.78
CA ILE A 218 -15.32 -10.99 -15.48
C ILE A 218 -15.28 -9.70 -16.31
N LYS A 219 -15.37 -9.80 -17.64
CA LYS A 219 -15.17 -8.67 -18.56
C LYS A 219 -16.19 -7.55 -18.36
N THR A 220 -17.39 -7.88 -17.92
CA THR A 220 -18.49 -6.93 -17.72
C THR A 220 -18.65 -6.45 -16.28
N MET A 221 -17.84 -6.93 -15.34
CA MET A 221 -17.93 -6.60 -13.92
C MET A 221 -17.72 -5.10 -13.68
N PRO A 222 -18.74 -4.37 -13.17
CA PRO A 222 -18.64 -2.95 -12.90
C PRO A 222 -17.58 -2.62 -11.85
N ASN A 223 -16.93 -1.48 -11.98
CA ASN A 223 -15.89 -0.96 -11.08
C ASN A 223 -14.57 -1.75 -11.06
N TYR A 224 -14.50 -2.92 -11.70
CA TYR A 224 -13.32 -3.76 -11.72
C TYR A 224 -12.75 -3.94 -13.13
N PHE A 225 -13.59 -4.36 -14.09
CA PHE A 225 -13.12 -4.78 -15.41
C PHE A 225 -13.85 -4.13 -16.59
N ALA A 226 -15.08 -3.66 -16.43
CA ALA A 226 -15.90 -3.14 -17.53
C ALA A 226 -15.26 -1.96 -18.30
N ASP A 227 -14.43 -1.17 -17.61
CA ASP A 227 -13.72 -0.01 -18.20
C ASP A 227 -12.34 -0.36 -18.78
N TYR A 228 -12.00 -1.64 -18.88
CA TYR A 228 -10.69 -2.09 -19.33
C TYR A 228 -10.77 -3.10 -20.48
N ASP A 229 -9.70 -3.21 -21.26
CA ASP A 229 -9.48 -4.36 -22.12
C ASP A 229 -8.93 -5.50 -21.25
N THR A 230 -9.75 -6.56 -21.13
CA THR A 230 -9.46 -7.69 -20.24
C THR A 230 -9.30 -8.98 -21.03
N THR A 231 -8.18 -9.66 -20.83
CA THR A 231 -7.92 -11.00 -21.32
C THR A 231 -8.07 -12.01 -20.18
N VAL A 232 -8.78 -13.10 -20.41
CA VAL A 232 -8.99 -14.18 -19.45
C VAL A 232 -8.32 -15.45 -19.98
N HIS A 233 -7.47 -16.05 -19.16
CA HIS A 233 -6.78 -17.31 -19.41
C HIS A 233 -7.29 -18.34 -18.42
N PHE A 234 -7.88 -19.43 -18.92
CA PHE A 234 -8.23 -20.57 -18.10
C PHE A 234 -7.06 -21.53 -18.02
N ILE A 235 -6.58 -21.78 -16.81
CA ILE A 235 -5.38 -22.56 -16.54
C ILE A 235 -5.61 -23.60 -15.45
N SER A 236 -4.68 -24.54 -15.29
CA SER A 236 -4.74 -25.50 -14.19
C SER A 236 -4.30 -24.89 -12.85
N GLU A 237 -4.65 -25.56 -11.76
CA GLU A 237 -4.23 -25.16 -10.41
C GLU A 237 -2.70 -25.28 -10.25
N GLU A 238 -2.10 -26.29 -10.86
CA GLU A 238 -0.65 -26.50 -10.89
C GLU A 238 0.06 -25.35 -11.61
N GLU A 239 -0.48 -24.90 -12.74
CA GLU A 239 0.06 -23.78 -13.49
C GLU A 239 -0.08 -22.47 -12.72
N LEU A 240 -1.25 -22.21 -12.10
CA LEU A 240 -1.46 -21.03 -11.25
C LEU A 240 -0.45 -21.00 -10.10
N LYS A 241 -0.24 -22.14 -9.44
CA LYS A 241 0.70 -22.29 -8.34
C LYS A 241 2.17 -22.14 -8.77
N ALA A 242 2.53 -22.69 -9.92
CA ALA A 242 3.90 -22.66 -10.42
C ALA A 242 4.30 -21.25 -10.91
N ASN A 243 3.41 -20.56 -11.64
CA ASN A 243 3.74 -19.35 -12.38
C ASN A 243 3.16 -18.07 -11.79
N HIS A 244 2.16 -18.15 -10.89
CA HIS A 244 1.40 -16.99 -10.39
C HIS A 244 1.27 -16.96 -8.87
N SER A 245 2.13 -17.66 -8.12
CA SER A 245 2.09 -17.68 -6.65
C SER A 245 2.55 -16.38 -6.01
N GLY A 246 3.43 -15.63 -6.66
CA GLY A 246 3.94 -14.35 -6.17
C GLY A 246 2.89 -13.22 -6.18
N ILE A 247 3.26 -12.11 -5.55
CA ILE A 247 2.47 -10.87 -5.52
C ILE A 247 3.37 -9.70 -6.00
N PRO A 248 3.93 -9.76 -7.21
CA PRO A 248 4.70 -8.65 -7.75
C PRO A 248 3.79 -7.46 -8.06
N HIS A 249 4.34 -6.27 -8.00
CA HIS A 249 3.66 -5.06 -8.42
C HIS A 249 4.66 -3.96 -8.80
N GLY A 250 4.18 -2.73 -8.94
CA GLY A 250 4.96 -1.55 -9.22
C GLY A 250 4.22 -0.59 -10.15
N GLY A 251 4.97 0.26 -10.81
CA GLY A 251 4.41 1.22 -11.75
C GLY A 251 5.29 2.45 -11.92
N PHE A 252 4.69 3.47 -12.52
CA PHE A 252 5.37 4.71 -12.89
C PHE A 252 4.52 5.92 -12.49
N VAL A 253 5.17 6.93 -11.95
CA VAL A 253 4.63 8.29 -11.84
C VAL A 253 5.46 9.17 -12.75
N LEU A 254 4.81 9.80 -13.72
CA LEU A 254 5.47 10.70 -14.67
C LEU A 254 4.83 12.08 -14.56
N ARG A 255 5.68 13.10 -14.70
CA ARG A 255 5.25 14.46 -14.97
C ARG A 255 5.97 14.98 -16.19
N SER A 256 5.20 15.27 -17.22
CA SER A 256 5.69 15.92 -18.43
C SER A 256 5.26 17.38 -18.41
N GLY A 257 6.19 18.30 -18.62
CA GLY A 257 5.92 19.71 -18.54
C GLY A 257 6.99 20.57 -19.20
N VAL A 258 6.86 21.88 -19.03
CA VAL A 258 7.70 22.87 -19.70
C VAL A 258 8.21 23.92 -18.74
N THR A 259 9.37 24.53 -19.10
CA THR A 259 9.90 25.75 -18.51
C THR A 259 10.39 26.69 -19.62
N GLY A 260 10.85 27.86 -19.22
CA GLY A 260 11.23 28.92 -20.14
C GLY A 260 10.16 29.95 -20.30
N TRP A 261 10.53 31.17 -20.75
CA TRP A 261 9.60 32.27 -20.86
C TRP A 261 8.51 32.02 -21.92
N GLU A 262 8.90 31.34 -23.02
CA GLU A 262 8.00 30.96 -24.12
C GLU A 262 7.65 29.46 -24.06
N LYS A 263 7.90 28.81 -22.91
CA LYS A 263 7.67 27.33 -22.69
C LYS A 263 8.48 26.43 -23.65
N GLU A 264 9.65 26.90 -24.00
CA GLU A 264 10.52 26.29 -25.00
C GLU A 264 11.28 25.05 -24.51
N ASN A 265 11.44 24.89 -23.19
CA ASN A 265 12.17 23.77 -22.61
C ASN A 265 11.22 22.68 -22.13
N LYS A 266 11.30 21.50 -22.69
CA LYS A 266 10.52 20.33 -22.30
C LYS A 266 11.24 19.54 -21.24
N HIS A 267 10.50 19.06 -20.24
CA HIS A 267 11.03 18.23 -19.14
C HIS A 267 10.13 17.05 -18.87
N LEU A 268 10.76 15.96 -18.45
CA LEU A 268 10.10 14.77 -17.94
C LEU A 268 10.70 14.42 -16.57
N ILE A 269 9.84 14.23 -15.58
CA ILE A 269 10.19 13.60 -14.30
C ILE A 269 9.53 12.24 -14.30
N GLU A 270 10.29 11.18 -14.04
CA GLU A 270 9.78 9.83 -13.95
C GLU A 270 10.29 9.15 -12.68
N TYR A 271 9.37 8.58 -11.92
CA TYR A 271 9.63 7.69 -10.80
C TYR A 271 9.09 6.31 -11.13
N SER A 272 9.88 5.28 -10.90
CA SER A 272 9.55 3.91 -11.22
C SER A 272 9.71 3.00 -10.01
N LEU A 273 8.77 2.07 -9.80
CA LEU A 273 8.88 1.00 -8.83
C LEU A 273 8.71 -0.34 -9.53
N LYS A 274 9.56 -1.31 -9.16
CA LYS A 274 9.44 -2.71 -9.52
C LYS A 274 9.57 -3.54 -8.25
N LEU A 275 8.50 -4.17 -7.85
CA LEU A 275 8.36 -4.88 -6.58
C LEU A 275 8.15 -6.37 -6.83
N ASP A 276 9.02 -7.21 -6.31
CA ASP A 276 8.84 -8.67 -6.35
C ASP A 276 7.76 -9.11 -5.34
N SER A 277 7.63 -8.38 -4.23
CA SER A 277 6.60 -8.60 -3.20
C SER A 277 5.98 -7.27 -2.77
N ASN A 278 4.75 -7.02 -3.21
CA ASN A 278 3.98 -5.84 -2.83
C ASN A 278 3.81 -5.72 -1.30
N PRO A 279 3.33 -6.76 -0.56
CA PRO A 279 3.11 -6.62 0.86
C PRO A 279 4.40 -6.38 1.66
N GLU A 280 5.52 -6.98 1.30
CA GLU A 280 6.78 -6.78 2.01
C GLU A 280 7.35 -5.38 1.77
N PHE A 281 7.27 -4.87 0.53
CA PHE A 281 7.71 -3.51 0.24
C PHE A 281 6.82 -2.48 0.95
N THR A 282 5.49 -2.63 0.89
CA THR A 282 4.55 -1.78 1.63
C THR A 282 4.86 -1.77 3.11
N SER A 283 5.18 -2.93 3.69
CA SER A 283 5.56 -3.07 5.10
C SER A 283 6.82 -2.28 5.44
N SER A 284 7.83 -2.28 4.56
CA SER A 284 9.06 -1.49 4.75
C SER A 284 8.76 0.01 4.74
N VAL A 285 7.85 0.48 3.88
CA VAL A 285 7.39 1.87 3.89
C VAL A 285 6.67 2.18 5.22
N ILE A 286 5.74 1.34 5.64
CA ILE A 286 4.99 1.49 6.89
C ILE A 286 5.93 1.62 8.10
N LEU A 287 6.97 0.79 8.17
CA LEU A 287 7.94 0.86 9.27
C LEU A 287 8.73 2.16 9.31
N ALA A 288 9.09 2.72 8.16
CA ALA A 288 9.72 4.04 8.14
C ALA A 288 8.79 5.11 8.76
N TYR A 289 7.50 5.05 8.47
CA TYR A 289 6.51 5.95 9.05
C TYR A 289 6.16 5.61 10.52
N ALA A 290 6.30 4.37 10.94
CA ALA A 290 6.19 4.01 12.37
C ALA A 290 7.30 4.70 13.19
N ARG A 291 8.53 4.77 12.67
CA ARG A 291 9.61 5.56 13.27
C ARG A 291 9.24 7.03 13.39
N ALA A 292 8.64 7.60 12.35
CA ALA A 292 8.18 8.99 12.37
C ALA A 292 7.06 9.19 13.40
N ALA A 293 6.08 8.31 13.49
CA ALA A 293 5.01 8.38 14.48
C ALA A 293 5.55 8.39 15.91
N TYR A 294 6.49 7.51 16.21
CA TYR A 294 7.17 7.46 17.51
C TYR A 294 7.90 8.78 17.83
N ARG A 295 8.68 9.31 16.89
CA ARG A 295 9.46 10.55 17.09
C ARG A 295 8.55 11.75 17.29
N LEU A 296 7.53 11.92 16.46
CA LEU A 296 6.57 13.01 16.58
C LEU A 296 5.81 12.97 17.91
N HIS A 297 5.43 11.77 18.36
CA HIS A 297 4.80 11.60 19.67
C HIS A 297 5.76 11.99 20.81
N LYS A 298 7.05 11.61 20.73
CA LYS A 298 8.07 12.01 21.72
C LYS A 298 8.30 13.53 21.77
N GLU A 299 8.02 14.23 20.68
CA GLU A 299 8.04 15.69 20.61
C GLU A 299 6.75 16.34 21.10
N GLY A 300 5.79 15.56 21.63
CA GLY A 300 4.52 16.05 22.15
C GLY A 300 3.46 16.36 21.08
N GLN A 301 3.67 15.93 19.84
CA GLN A 301 2.66 16.06 18.78
C GLN A 301 1.57 15.00 18.94
N THR A 302 0.35 15.35 18.50
CA THR A 302 -0.83 14.47 18.48
C THR A 302 -1.66 14.68 17.21
N GLY A 303 -2.63 13.80 16.98
CA GLY A 303 -3.56 13.89 15.85
C GLY A 303 -3.10 13.10 14.63
N CYS A 304 -3.86 13.23 13.55
CA CYS A 304 -3.60 12.49 12.31
C CYS A 304 -2.60 13.22 11.41
N LYS A 305 -1.82 12.44 10.70
CA LYS A 305 -0.84 12.86 9.69
C LYS A 305 -1.00 11.99 8.45
N THR A 306 -0.52 12.49 7.33
CA THR A 306 -0.30 11.76 6.08
C THR A 306 1.19 11.78 5.73
N VAL A 307 1.56 11.12 4.65
CA VAL A 307 2.94 11.18 4.12
C VAL A 307 3.38 12.62 3.79
N PHE A 308 2.44 13.53 3.55
CA PHE A 308 2.74 14.93 3.22
C PHE A 308 3.19 15.77 4.43
N ASP A 309 2.87 15.32 5.63
CA ASP A 309 3.14 16.05 6.88
C ASP A 309 4.47 15.64 7.54
N ILE A 310 5.17 14.67 6.96
CA ILE A 310 6.36 14.05 7.56
C ILE A 310 7.62 14.51 6.84
N ALA A 311 8.50 15.22 7.55
CA ALA A 311 9.81 15.55 7.01
C ALA A 311 10.65 14.27 6.82
N PRO A 312 11.36 14.10 5.68
CA PRO A 312 12.08 12.86 5.35
C PRO A 312 13.06 12.38 6.42
N ALA A 313 13.66 13.29 7.19
CA ALA A 313 14.59 12.93 8.26
C ALA A 313 13.94 12.11 9.39
N TYR A 314 12.63 12.21 9.61
CA TYR A 314 11.93 11.38 10.60
C TYR A 314 11.85 9.91 10.21
N LEU A 315 11.98 9.61 8.93
CA LEU A 315 11.85 8.25 8.38
C LEU A 315 13.14 7.43 8.54
N SER A 316 14.30 8.08 8.63
CA SER A 316 15.61 7.42 8.68
C SER A 316 16.03 7.04 10.09
N PRO A 317 16.66 5.87 10.30
CA PRO A 317 17.32 5.55 11.57
C PRO A 317 18.58 6.41 11.81
N LYS A 318 19.15 7.03 10.76
CA LYS A 318 20.35 7.86 10.82
C LYS A 318 20.07 9.20 11.49
N SER A 319 21.09 9.78 12.11
CA SER A 319 21.06 11.14 12.64
C SER A 319 21.00 12.18 11.51
N ALA A 320 20.58 13.39 11.84
CA ALA A 320 20.60 14.51 10.89
C ALA A 320 22.00 14.83 10.35
N GLU A 321 23.04 14.57 11.15
CA GLU A 321 24.45 14.77 10.77
C GLU A 321 24.87 13.73 9.72
N GLU A 322 24.58 12.44 9.97
CA GLU A 322 24.84 11.36 9.02
C GLU A 322 24.10 11.56 7.71
N LEU A 323 22.84 11.97 7.77
CA LEU A 323 22.04 12.24 6.55
C LEU A 323 22.66 13.35 5.70
N ARG A 324 23.14 14.45 6.34
CA ARG A 324 23.81 15.53 5.62
C ARG A 324 25.16 15.09 5.02
N ALA A 325 25.89 14.24 5.74
CA ALA A 325 27.18 13.78 5.28
C ALA A 325 27.11 12.78 4.12
N GLU A 326 26.06 11.95 4.08
CA GLU A 326 25.96 10.83 3.14
C GLU A 326 25.02 11.09 1.96
N MET A 327 24.06 12.01 2.10
CA MET A 327 22.98 12.19 1.12
C MET A 327 22.86 13.60 0.52
N LEU A 328 23.61 14.57 1.02
CA LEU A 328 23.74 15.90 0.44
C LEU A 328 25.14 16.12 -0.12
#